data_9f31f5b6c3fca05a00bc840622ddcd8c
#
_entry.id   9f31f5b6c3fca05a00bc840622ddcd8c
#
_cell.length_a   1.000
_cell.length_b   1.000
_cell.length_c   1.000
_cell.angle_alpha   90.00
_cell.angle_beta   90.00
_cell.angle_gamma   90.00
#
_symmetry.space_group_name_H-M   'P 1'
#
loop_
_entity.id
_entity.type
_entity.pdbx_description
1 polymer ?
#
loop_
_entity_poly.entity_id
_entity_poly.type
_entity_poly.pdbx_seq_one_letter_code
_entity_poly.pdbx_strand_id
1 'polypeptide(L)'
;MDIILSAKGISKTYTAGQVKINALNQCDIEVRKGEFTAIVGKSGSGKSTLLRILGTIDKPDEGKVYIEGKEIDNLKNSELAKFRRTHIGFIYQDYKLIPEYTAYENIILPLILDSEEADEEEVTELMESLGIDYCKDKFPAQMSGGEQQRVAITRALITHPSVIFADEPTGNLDAASAETVAQMLTLAASKYQQTIVMVTHDRQMAEYADRILTITDGNVTGGVGV
;
A
#
# COMPACT_ATOMS: atom_id res chain seq x y z
N MET A 1 14.98 6.22 15.60
CA MET A 1 13.93 5.47 14.90
C MET A 1 14.50 5.02 13.57
N ASP A 2 14.39 3.74 13.27
CA ASP A 2 15.04 3.14 12.11
C ASP A 2 14.27 3.45 10.82
N ILE A 3 15.00 3.81 9.75
CA ILE A 3 14.42 4.01 8.42
C ILE A 3 14.18 2.62 7.81
N ILE A 4 12.91 2.33 7.49
CA ILE A 4 12.51 1.05 6.88
C ILE A 4 12.50 1.13 5.35
N LEU A 5 12.13 2.31 4.81
CA LEU A 5 12.05 2.59 3.38
C LEU A 5 12.78 3.89 3.08
N SER A 6 13.66 3.89 2.10
CA SER A 6 14.22 5.12 1.54
C SER A 6 14.30 5.05 0.02
N ALA A 7 14.05 6.17 -0.61
CA ALA A 7 14.23 6.36 -2.05
C ALA A 7 15.02 7.63 -2.29
N LYS A 8 15.98 7.60 -3.22
CA LYS A 8 16.90 8.71 -3.49
C LYS A 8 16.99 8.98 -4.99
N GLY A 9 16.72 10.23 -5.37
CA GLY A 9 16.84 10.71 -6.74
C GLY A 9 15.90 10.03 -7.74
N ILE A 10 14.71 9.61 -7.29
CA ILE A 10 13.77 8.87 -8.14
C ILE A 10 13.23 9.76 -9.24
N SER A 11 13.50 9.39 -10.48
CA SER A 11 12.94 10.01 -11.68
C SER A 11 12.20 8.98 -12.53
N LYS A 12 11.09 9.40 -13.15
CA LYS A 12 10.29 8.56 -14.05
C LYS A 12 9.67 9.37 -15.17
N THR A 13 9.89 8.92 -16.39
CA THR A 13 9.29 9.51 -17.61
C THR A 13 8.51 8.46 -18.36
N TYR A 14 7.26 8.73 -18.66
CA TYR A 14 6.46 7.90 -19.57
C TYR A 14 6.44 8.52 -20.97
N THR A 15 6.50 7.68 -21.98
CA THR A 15 6.40 8.12 -23.39
C THR A 15 5.10 7.59 -23.99
N ALA A 16 4.24 8.50 -24.42
CA ALA A 16 2.99 8.20 -25.13
C ALA A 16 3.05 8.79 -26.54
N GLY A 17 3.44 7.99 -27.52
CA GLY A 17 3.71 8.47 -28.88
C GLY A 17 4.89 9.45 -28.90
N GLN A 18 4.64 10.71 -29.29
CA GLN A 18 5.65 11.78 -29.30
C GLN A 18 5.69 12.61 -28.00
N VAL A 19 4.77 12.39 -27.08
CA VAL A 19 4.67 13.16 -25.84
C VAL A 19 5.46 12.45 -24.74
N LYS A 20 6.38 13.17 -24.10
CA LYS A 20 7.07 12.74 -22.89
C LYS A 20 6.42 13.40 -21.67
N ILE A 21 6.06 12.59 -20.68
CA ILE A 21 5.47 13.03 -19.42
C ILE A 21 6.44 12.67 -18.29
N ASN A 22 7.06 13.68 -17.70
CA ASN A 22 7.89 13.50 -16.51
C ASN A 22 6.97 13.32 -15.30
N ALA A 23 6.78 12.08 -14.89
CA ALA A 23 5.89 11.75 -13.77
C ALA A 23 6.56 11.99 -12.42
N LEU A 24 7.87 11.78 -12.32
CA LEU A 24 8.69 12.03 -11.13
C LEU A 24 10.00 12.70 -11.52
N ASN A 25 10.48 13.58 -10.65
CA ASN A 25 11.65 14.39 -10.89
C ASN A 25 12.52 14.48 -9.63
N GLN A 26 13.59 13.65 -9.56
CA GLN A 26 14.58 13.62 -8.48
C GLN A 26 13.95 13.54 -7.07
N CYS A 27 12.94 12.67 -6.88
CA CYS A 27 12.23 12.54 -5.63
C CYS A 27 13.08 11.82 -4.58
N ASP A 28 13.15 12.41 -3.39
CA ASP A 28 13.71 11.79 -2.20
C ASP A 28 12.60 11.55 -1.17
N ILE A 29 12.58 10.36 -0.56
CA ILE A 29 11.64 10.02 0.52
C ILE A 29 12.31 9.07 1.51
N GLU A 30 12.04 9.27 2.79
CA GLU A 30 12.39 8.35 3.87
C GLU A 30 11.17 8.11 4.74
N VAL A 31 10.91 6.85 5.10
CA VAL A 31 9.82 6.43 5.98
C VAL A 31 10.41 5.62 7.13
N ARG A 32 9.97 5.92 8.35
CA ARG A 32 10.43 5.23 9.56
C ARG A 32 9.60 3.97 9.80
N LYS A 33 10.20 3.02 10.48
CA LYS A 33 9.51 1.80 10.89
C LYS A 33 8.32 2.14 11.82
N GLY A 34 7.15 1.58 11.51
CA GLY A 34 5.90 1.82 12.25
C GLY A 34 5.26 3.18 11.98
N GLU A 35 5.79 3.98 11.04
CA GLU A 35 5.23 5.29 10.66
C GLU A 35 4.10 5.12 9.64
N PHE A 36 2.97 5.76 9.86
CA PHE A 36 1.94 5.94 8.85
C PHE A 36 2.17 7.26 8.11
N THR A 37 2.66 7.19 6.88
CA THR A 37 2.93 8.35 6.03
C THR A 37 1.86 8.48 4.95
N ALA A 38 1.25 9.67 4.82
CA ALA A 38 0.37 10.01 3.70
C ALA A 38 1.11 10.89 2.68
N ILE A 39 0.92 10.61 1.39
CA ILE A 39 1.42 11.42 0.27
C ILE A 39 0.20 12.03 -0.43
N VAL A 40 0.06 13.34 -0.35
CA VAL A 40 -1.06 14.08 -0.94
C VAL A 40 -0.63 14.84 -2.19
N GLY A 41 -1.57 15.06 -3.10
CA GLY A 41 -1.32 15.84 -4.31
C GLY A 41 -2.50 15.79 -5.27
N LYS A 42 -2.53 16.69 -6.24
CA LYS A 42 -3.57 16.74 -7.28
C LYS A 42 -3.52 15.48 -8.16
N SER A 43 -4.61 15.19 -8.88
CA SER A 43 -4.61 14.14 -9.91
C SER A 43 -3.50 14.44 -10.94
N GLY A 44 -2.76 13.39 -11.33
CA GLY A 44 -1.65 13.53 -12.28
C GLY A 44 -0.33 14.07 -11.70
N SER A 45 -0.23 14.35 -10.39
CA SER A 45 1.01 14.87 -9.78
C SER A 45 2.15 13.84 -9.63
N GLY A 46 1.90 12.54 -9.91
CA GLY A 46 2.90 11.48 -9.79
C GLY A 46 2.73 10.54 -8.58
N LYS A 47 1.69 10.71 -7.75
CA LYS A 47 1.45 9.90 -6.53
C LYS A 47 1.50 8.40 -6.75
N SER A 48 0.61 7.88 -7.60
CA SER A 48 0.53 6.44 -7.88
C SER A 48 1.79 5.92 -8.59
N THR A 49 2.47 6.75 -9.40
CA THR A 49 3.77 6.40 -9.99
C THR A 49 4.82 6.21 -8.90
N LEU A 50 4.92 7.16 -7.95
CA LEU A 50 5.85 7.07 -6.83
C LEU A 50 5.54 5.83 -5.99
N LEU A 51 4.27 5.62 -5.61
CA LEU A 51 3.86 4.46 -4.82
C LEU A 51 4.21 3.13 -5.52
N ARG A 52 3.97 3.02 -6.81
CA ARG A 52 4.28 1.81 -7.60
C ARG A 52 5.78 1.54 -7.69
N ILE A 53 6.62 2.58 -7.75
CA ILE A 53 8.08 2.44 -7.74
C ILE A 53 8.55 2.02 -6.34
N LEU A 54 8.08 2.69 -5.28
CA LEU A 54 8.41 2.33 -3.90
C LEU A 54 7.98 0.89 -3.57
N GLY A 55 6.79 0.50 -4.05
CA GLY A 55 6.25 -0.85 -3.90
C GLY A 55 6.77 -1.87 -4.93
N THR A 56 7.80 -1.52 -5.70
CA THR A 56 8.49 -2.45 -6.63
C THR A 56 7.62 -3.01 -7.77
N ILE A 57 6.48 -2.38 -8.07
CA ILE A 57 5.62 -2.73 -9.21
C ILE A 57 6.18 -2.16 -10.51
N ASP A 58 6.73 -0.94 -10.44
CA ASP A 58 7.41 -0.27 -11.57
C ASP A 58 8.87 0.02 -11.20
N LYS A 59 9.71 0.24 -12.19
CA LYS A 59 11.12 0.61 -12.00
C LYS A 59 11.30 2.10 -12.26
N PRO A 60 12.11 2.79 -11.45
CA PRO A 60 12.52 4.15 -11.78
C PRO A 60 13.41 4.14 -13.02
N ASP A 61 13.49 5.29 -13.73
CA ASP A 61 14.45 5.50 -14.81
C ASP A 61 15.80 5.93 -14.23
N GLU A 62 15.77 6.67 -13.10
CA GLU A 62 16.93 7.05 -12.31
C GLU A 62 16.61 6.98 -10.81
N GLY A 63 17.65 6.88 -10.00
CA GLY A 63 17.55 6.80 -8.55
C GLY A 63 17.52 5.37 -8.03
N LYS A 64 17.32 5.21 -6.72
CA LYS A 64 17.38 3.92 -6.03
C LYS A 64 16.37 3.82 -4.91
N VAL A 65 15.81 2.63 -4.73
CA VAL A 65 14.89 2.30 -3.63
C VAL A 65 15.55 1.28 -2.69
N TYR A 66 15.44 1.55 -1.39
CA TYR A 66 15.92 0.67 -0.34
C TYR A 66 14.77 0.33 0.61
N ILE A 67 14.57 -0.94 0.89
CA ILE A 67 13.65 -1.44 1.92
C ILE A 67 14.46 -2.32 2.87
N GLU A 68 14.35 -2.07 4.17
CA GLU A 68 15.17 -2.74 5.20
C GLU A 68 16.69 -2.65 4.93
N GLY A 69 17.12 -1.53 4.37
CA GLY A 69 18.52 -1.31 3.99
C GLY A 69 18.99 -2.07 2.74
N LYS A 70 18.12 -2.89 2.13
CA LYS A 70 18.41 -3.65 0.90
C LYS A 70 18.03 -2.83 -0.33
N GLU A 71 18.99 -2.67 -1.27
CA GLU A 71 18.73 -2.05 -2.57
C GLU A 71 17.89 -2.99 -3.45
N ILE A 72 16.68 -2.54 -3.79
CA ILE A 72 15.67 -3.39 -4.45
C ILE A 72 15.90 -3.46 -5.96
N ASP A 73 16.41 -2.38 -6.57
CA ASP A 73 16.59 -2.27 -8.01
C ASP A 73 17.60 -3.28 -8.58
N ASN A 74 18.49 -3.79 -7.73
CA ASN A 74 19.51 -4.79 -8.07
C ASN A 74 19.01 -6.24 -8.02
N LEU A 75 17.77 -6.49 -7.53
CA LEU A 75 17.21 -7.83 -7.45
C LEU A 75 16.81 -8.36 -8.82
N LYS A 76 17.06 -9.65 -9.06
CA LYS A 76 16.52 -10.35 -10.23
C LYS A 76 15.00 -10.48 -10.12
N ASN A 77 14.31 -10.63 -11.24
CA ASN A 77 12.84 -10.68 -11.26
C ASN A 77 12.24 -11.74 -10.31
N SER A 78 12.85 -12.91 -10.19
CA SER A 78 12.40 -13.96 -9.28
C SER A 78 12.60 -13.60 -7.80
N GLU A 79 13.73 -12.99 -7.48
CA GLU A 79 14.03 -12.50 -6.13
C GLU A 79 13.11 -11.34 -5.75
N LEU A 80 12.86 -10.42 -6.70
CA LEU A 80 11.95 -9.30 -6.53
C LEU A 80 10.51 -9.77 -6.32
N ALA A 81 10.06 -10.79 -7.06
CA ALA A 81 8.74 -11.36 -6.88
C ALA A 81 8.57 -12.01 -5.50
N LYS A 82 9.58 -12.74 -5.02
CA LYS A 82 9.60 -13.28 -3.66
C LYS A 82 9.59 -12.15 -2.63
N PHE A 83 10.47 -11.15 -2.79
CA PHE A 83 10.56 -10.01 -1.90
C PHE A 83 9.20 -9.29 -1.77
N ARG A 84 8.48 -9.06 -2.88
CA ARG A 84 7.14 -8.46 -2.83
C ARG A 84 6.17 -9.27 -1.99
N ARG A 85 6.12 -10.60 -2.16
CA ARG A 85 5.18 -11.44 -1.42
C ARG A 85 5.41 -11.43 0.08
N THR A 86 6.67 -11.34 0.52
CA THR A 86 7.05 -11.49 1.93
C THR A 86 7.25 -10.16 2.67
N HIS A 87 7.55 -9.06 1.96
CA HIS A 87 7.90 -7.78 2.61
C HIS A 87 6.97 -6.63 2.26
N ILE A 88 6.07 -6.81 1.28
CA ILE A 88 5.24 -5.72 0.77
C ILE A 88 3.77 -6.13 0.75
N GLY A 89 2.94 -5.35 1.46
CA GLY A 89 1.49 -5.38 1.32
C GLY A 89 1.02 -4.32 0.32
N PHE A 90 -0.01 -4.64 -0.47
CA PHE A 90 -0.63 -3.67 -1.36
C PHE A 90 -2.13 -3.59 -1.15
N ILE A 91 -2.64 -2.36 -0.99
CA ILE A 91 -4.06 -2.02 -0.92
C ILE A 91 -4.37 -1.10 -2.09
N TYR A 92 -5.28 -1.53 -2.97
CA TYR A 92 -5.66 -0.81 -4.19
C TYR A 92 -7.02 -0.14 -4.04
N GLN A 93 -7.25 0.92 -4.78
CA GLN A 93 -8.54 1.61 -4.86
C GLN A 93 -9.69 0.70 -5.34
N ASP A 94 -9.41 -0.24 -6.24
CA ASP A 94 -10.35 -1.21 -6.80
C ASP A 94 -10.20 -2.61 -6.19
N TYR A 95 -9.72 -2.69 -4.96
CA TYR A 95 -9.61 -3.87 -4.09
C TYR A 95 -8.74 -4.99 -4.65
N LYS A 96 -8.76 -5.25 -5.95
CA LYS A 96 -8.05 -6.33 -6.66
C LYS A 96 -8.25 -7.70 -6.00
N LEU A 97 -9.49 -7.98 -5.58
CA LEU A 97 -9.88 -9.31 -5.15
C LEU A 97 -10.09 -10.21 -6.37
N ILE A 98 -9.80 -11.49 -6.20
CA ILE A 98 -10.08 -12.52 -7.20
C ILE A 98 -11.56 -12.88 -7.10
N PRO A 99 -12.36 -12.65 -8.16
CA PRO A 99 -13.82 -12.79 -8.09
C PRO A 99 -14.31 -14.22 -7.81
N GLU A 100 -13.51 -15.22 -8.21
CA GLU A 100 -13.80 -16.64 -8.05
C GLU A 100 -13.42 -17.19 -6.66
N TYR A 101 -12.79 -16.38 -5.82
CA TYR A 101 -12.34 -16.74 -4.48
C TYR A 101 -13.25 -16.08 -3.43
N THR A 102 -13.50 -16.79 -2.35
CA THR A 102 -14.15 -16.24 -1.15
C THR A 102 -13.29 -15.16 -0.50
N ALA A 103 -13.83 -14.44 0.50
CA ALA A 103 -13.05 -13.49 1.29
C ALA A 103 -11.85 -14.18 1.96
N TYR A 104 -12.07 -15.35 2.57
CA TYR A 104 -11.01 -16.13 3.20
C TYR A 104 -9.92 -16.53 2.21
N GLU A 105 -10.29 -17.09 1.07
CA GLU A 105 -9.33 -17.52 0.02
C GLU A 105 -8.55 -16.34 -0.55
N ASN A 106 -9.17 -15.16 -0.71
CA ASN A 106 -8.47 -13.94 -1.09
C ASN A 106 -7.45 -13.50 -0.04
N ILE A 107 -7.78 -13.62 1.26
CA ILE A 107 -6.89 -13.23 2.35
C ILE A 107 -5.66 -14.12 2.40
N ILE A 108 -5.83 -15.43 2.35
CA ILE A 108 -4.71 -16.40 2.48
C ILE A 108 -3.90 -16.59 1.21
N LEU A 109 -4.36 -16.06 0.06
CA LEU A 109 -3.72 -16.24 -1.23
C LEU A 109 -2.21 -15.91 -1.24
N PRO A 110 -1.72 -14.82 -0.63
CA PRO A 110 -0.29 -14.52 -0.59
C PRO A 110 0.53 -15.59 0.12
N LEU A 111 0.00 -16.21 1.18
CA LEU A 111 0.64 -17.30 1.91
C LEU A 111 0.75 -18.55 1.03
N ILE A 112 -0.35 -18.94 0.37
CA ILE A 112 -0.37 -20.07 -0.56
C ILE A 112 0.66 -19.90 -1.69
N LEU A 113 0.78 -18.68 -2.23
CA LEU A 113 1.75 -18.38 -3.31
C LEU A 113 3.21 -18.46 -2.85
N ASP A 114 3.48 -18.36 -1.56
CA ASP A 114 4.83 -18.55 -0.99
C ASP A 114 5.01 -19.94 -0.38
N SER A 115 4.03 -20.85 -0.57
CA SER A 115 4.00 -22.23 -0.05
C SER A 115 3.97 -22.29 1.48
N GLU A 116 3.36 -21.30 2.11
CA GLU A 116 3.11 -21.24 3.54
C GLU A 116 1.70 -21.73 3.85
N GLU A 117 1.52 -22.41 4.96
CA GLU A 117 0.21 -22.77 5.48
C GLU A 117 -0.38 -21.60 6.25
N ALA A 118 -1.67 -21.34 6.04
CA ALA A 118 -2.37 -20.31 6.80
C ALA A 118 -2.69 -20.83 8.19
N ASP A 119 -2.34 -20.05 9.22
CA ASP A 119 -2.85 -20.29 10.57
C ASP A 119 -4.31 -19.81 10.64
N GLU A 120 -5.24 -20.76 10.76
CA GLU A 120 -6.68 -20.45 10.78
C GLU A 120 -7.08 -19.58 11.97
N GLU A 121 -6.41 -19.72 13.13
CA GLU A 121 -6.68 -18.91 14.32
C GLU A 121 -6.28 -17.46 14.06
N GLU A 122 -5.08 -17.24 13.52
CA GLU A 122 -4.59 -15.91 13.17
C GLU A 122 -5.46 -15.21 12.09
N VAL A 123 -5.84 -15.94 11.03
CA VAL A 123 -6.75 -15.41 10.00
C VAL A 123 -8.08 -14.99 10.60
N THR A 124 -8.65 -15.84 11.48
CA THR A 124 -9.93 -15.56 12.14
C THR A 124 -9.84 -14.35 13.05
N GLU A 125 -8.81 -14.26 13.91
CA GLU A 125 -8.58 -13.12 14.78
C GLU A 125 -8.41 -11.81 14.00
N LEU A 126 -7.69 -11.86 12.88
CA LEU A 126 -7.50 -10.70 12.03
C LEU A 126 -8.81 -10.27 11.35
N MET A 127 -9.61 -11.22 10.83
CA MET A 127 -10.92 -10.95 10.27
C MET A 127 -11.88 -10.36 11.29
N GLU A 128 -11.92 -10.89 12.52
CA GLU A 128 -12.73 -10.36 13.63
C GLU A 128 -12.30 -8.93 14.00
N SER A 129 -10.99 -8.69 14.13
CA SER A 129 -10.44 -7.37 14.48
C SER A 129 -10.78 -6.28 13.47
N LEU A 130 -10.99 -6.66 12.20
CA LEU A 130 -11.38 -5.79 11.09
C LEU A 130 -12.88 -5.87 10.75
N GLY A 131 -13.67 -6.60 11.56
CA GLY A 131 -15.13 -6.70 11.46
C GLY A 131 -15.62 -7.28 10.14
N ILE A 132 -14.97 -8.35 9.65
CA ILE A 132 -15.31 -9.05 8.40
C ILE A 132 -15.37 -10.57 8.54
N ASP A 133 -15.36 -11.09 9.75
CA ASP A 133 -15.50 -12.53 10.05
C ASP A 133 -16.74 -13.15 9.39
N TYR A 134 -17.86 -12.43 9.42
CA TYR A 134 -19.12 -12.82 8.76
C TYR A 134 -19.05 -12.85 7.23
N CYS A 135 -17.96 -12.36 6.63
CA CYS A 135 -17.72 -12.40 5.20
C CYS A 135 -16.89 -13.61 4.74
N LYS A 136 -16.42 -14.47 5.67
CA LYS A 136 -15.46 -15.55 5.41
C LYS A 136 -15.76 -16.32 4.11
N ASP A 137 -17.00 -16.74 3.92
CA ASP A 137 -17.43 -17.58 2.81
C ASP A 137 -18.10 -16.79 1.66
N LYS A 138 -18.13 -15.44 1.73
CA LYS A 138 -18.70 -14.61 0.67
C LYS A 138 -17.70 -14.40 -0.46
N PHE A 139 -18.22 -14.41 -1.68
CA PHE A 139 -17.49 -13.97 -2.87
C PHE A 139 -17.53 -12.45 -3.01
N PRO A 140 -16.56 -11.82 -3.72
CA PRO A 140 -16.53 -10.37 -3.92
C PRO A 140 -17.86 -9.75 -4.39
N ALA A 141 -18.58 -10.43 -5.31
CA ALA A 141 -19.88 -9.98 -5.79
C ALA A 141 -20.99 -9.93 -4.73
N GLN A 142 -20.81 -10.58 -3.58
CA GLN A 142 -21.75 -10.62 -2.46
C GLN A 142 -21.38 -9.62 -1.34
N MET A 143 -20.32 -8.85 -1.54
CA MET A 143 -19.79 -7.90 -0.56
C MET A 143 -19.98 -6.47 -1.04
N SER A 144 -20.27 -5.56 -0.11
CA SER A 144 -20.19 -4.12 -0.35
C SER A 144 -18.75 -3.67 -0.65
N GLY A 145 -18.57 -2.49 -1.23
CA GLY A 145 -17.25 -1.92 -1.48
C GLY A 145 -16.40 -1.80 -0.21
N GLY A 146 -17.01 -1.38 0.91
CA GLY A 146 -16.33 -1.32 2.20
C GLY A 146 -15.91 -2.69 2.73
N GLU A 147 -16.74 -3.73 2.56
CA GLU A 147 -16.36 -5.12 2.92
C GLU A 147 -15.21 -5.61 2.05
N GLN A 148 -15.26 -5.39 0.74
CA GLN A 148 -14.18 -5.77 -0.18
C GLN A 148 -12.86 -5.07 0.16
N GLN A 149 -12.91 -3.79 0.51
CA GLN A 149 -11.71 -3.05 0.92
C GLN A 149 -11.13 -3.58 2.22
N ARG A 150 -11.97 -3.92 3.20
CA ARG A 150 -11.52 -4.55 4.45
C ARG A 150 -10.87 -5.92 4.21
N VAL A 151 -11.42 -6.74 3.31
CA VAL A 151 -10.78 -7.99 2.86
C VAL A 151 -9.43 -7.73 2.21
N ALA A 152 -9.31 -6.70 1.36
CA ALA A 152 -8.03 -6.32 0.74
C ALA A 152 -6.99 -5.84 1.77
N ILE A 153 -7.42 -5.13 2.82
CA ILE A 153 -6.55 -4.72 3.94
C ILE A 153 -6.08 -5.97 4.72
N THR A 154 -7.00 -6.87 5.05
CA THR A 154 -6.67 -8.13 5.76
C THR A 154 -5.67 -8.96 4.96
N ARG A 155 -5.87 -9.09 3.64
CA ARG A 155 -4.93 -9.74 2.73
C ARG A 155 -3.54 -9.08 2.73
N ALA A 156 -3.48 -7.76 2.84
CA ALA A 156 -2.20 -7.05 2.89
C ALA A 156 -1.48 -7.23 4.24
N LEU A 157 -2.20 -7.48 5.33
CA LEU A 157 -1.67 -7.63 6.68
C LEU A 157 -1.19 -9.05 6.98
N ILE A 158 -1.85 -10.08 6.43
CA ILE A 158 -1.64 -11.48 6.83
C ILE A 158 -0.21 -11.99 6.61
N THR A 159 0.54 -11.41 5.70
CA THR A 159 1.94 -11.76 5.45
C THR A 159 2.93 -11.03 6.36
N HIS A 160 2.46 -10.24 7.33
CA HIS A 160 3.30 -9.38 8.20
C HIS A 160 4.34 -8.57 7.40
N PRO A 161 3.94 -7.82 6.38
CA PRO A 161 4.89 -7.16 5.49
C PRO A 161 5.67 -6.07 6.22
N SER A 162 6.87 -5.77 5.75
CA SER A 162 7.68 -4.66 6.28
C SER A 162 7.03 -3.30 6.01
N VAL A 163 6.35 -3.16 4.87
CA VAL A 163 5.65 -1.93 4.45
C VAL A 163 4.37 -2.26 3.71
N ILE A 164 3.29 -1.55 4.02
CA ILE A 164 2.03 -1.57 3.27
C ILE A 164 1.95 -0.30 2.42
N PHE A 165 1.70 -0.47 1.13
CA PHE A 165 1.41 0.61 0.19
C PHE A 165 -0.08 0.66 -0.10
N ALA A 166 -0.72 1.82 0.08
CA ALA A 166 -2.15 2.02 -0.16
C ALA A 166 -2.37 3.09 -1.24
N ASP A 167 -2.91 2.68 -2.39
CA ASP A 167 -3.21 3.57 -3.53
C ASP A 167 -4.68 3.98 -3.49
N GLU A 168 -4.98 5.20 -3.04
CA GLU A 168 -6.33 5.78 -2.91
C GLU A 168 -7.33 4.80 -2.23
N PRO A 169 -7.02 4.26 -1.02
CA PRO A 169 -7.74 3.12 -0.44
C PRO A 169 -9.21 3.41 -0.12
N THR A 170 -9.64 4.66 -0.17
CA THR A 170 -11.01 5.11 0.12
C THR A 170 -11.71 5.71 -1.10
N GLY A 171 -11.04 5.78 -2.25
CA GLY A 171 -11.51 6.52 -3.41
C GLY A 171 -12.82 6.02 -4.04
N ASN A 172 -13.20 4.77 -3.81
CA ASN A 172 -14.42 4.14 -4.32
C ASN A 172 -15.49 3.90 -3.24
N LEU A 173 -15.31 4.47 -2.03
CA LEU A 173 -16.16 4.22 -0.88
C LEU A 173 -17.07 5.43 -0.57
N ASP A 174 -18.21 5.15 0.05
CA ASP A 174 -19.00 6.18 0.72
C ASP A 174 -18.27 6.72 1.97
N ALA A 175 -18.69 7.88 2.48
CA ALA A 175 -17.99 8.57 3.57
C ALA A 175 -17.87 7.71 4.85
N ALA A 176 -18.91 6.95 5.21
CA ALA A 176 -18.88 6.11 6.41
C ALA A 176 -17.91 4.92 6.28
N SER A 177 -17.92 4.28 5.10
CA SER A 177 -16.97 3.21 4.78
C SER A 177 -15.53 3.72 4.69
N ALA A 178 -15.33 4.92 4.14
CA ALA A 178 -14.03 5.56 4.05
C ALA A 178 -13.42 5.85 5.44
N GLU A 179 -14.23 6.39 6.35
CA GLU A 179 -13.82 6.63 7.73
C GLU A 179 -13.45 5.33 8.45
N THR A 180 -14.26 4.28 8.28
CA THR A 180 -13.96 2.94 8.83
C THR A 180 -12.61 2.41 8.32
N VAL A 181 -12.33 2.52 7.01
CA VAL A 181 -11.06 2.10 6.42
C VAL A 181 -9.88 2.90 6.96
N ALA A 182 -10.03 4.22 7.12
CA ALA A 182 -8.98 5.07 7.69
C ALA A 182 -8.65 4.68 9.14
N GLN A 183 -9.68 4.43 9.97
CA GLN A 183 -9.52 3.94 11.34
C GLN A 183 -8.80 2.58 11.39
N MET A 184 -9.09 1.69 10.44
CA MET A 184 -8.41 0.38 10.34
C MET A 184 -6.94 0.52 9.98
N LEU A 185 -6.59 1.40 9.05
CA LEU A 185 -5.19 1.67 8.72
C LEU A 185 -4.44 2.26 9.93
N THR A 186 -5.08 3.17 10.68
CA THR A 186 -4.52 3.69 11.92
C THR A 186 -4.33 2.59 12.98
N LEU A 187 -5.32 1.69 13.11
CA LEU A 187 -5.22 0.53 13.99
C LEU A 187 -4.07 -0.39 13.57
N ALA A 188 -3.92 -0.65 12.28
CA ALA A 188 -2.82 -1.46 11.75
C ALA A 188 -1.45 -0.83 12.07
N ALA A 189 -1.29 0.47 11.89
CA ALA A 189 -0.07 1.18 12.24
C ALA A 189 0.22 1.13 13.74
N SER A 190 -0.78 1.41 14.60
CA SER A 190 -0.56 1.53 16.05
C SER A 190 -0.48 0.18 16.75
N LYS A 191 -1.44 -0.74 16.53
CA LYS A 191 -1.54 -2.02 17.23
C LYS A 191 -0.52 -3.04 16.70
N TYR A 192 -0.38 -3.12 15.37
CA TYR A 192 0.52 -4.09 14.74
C TYR A 192 1.88 -3.51 14.38
N GLN A 193 2.14 -2.23 14.74
CA GLN A 193 3.40 -1.52 14.41
C GLN A 193 3.73 -1.57 12.91
N GLN A 194 2.66 -1.55 12.09
CA GLN A 194 2.77 -1.66 10.64
C GLN A 194 3.23 -0.33 10.04
N THR A 195 4.23 -0.36 9.17
CA THR A 195 4.60 0.81 8.37
C THR A 195 3.64 0.94 7.20
N ILE A 196 3.05 2.12 7.02
CA ILE A 196 2.08 2.37 5.94
C ILE A 196 2.48 3.60 5.13
N VAL A 197 2.47 3.47 3.82
CA VAL A 197 2.61 4.58 2.87
C VAL A 197 1.33 4.66 2.05
N MET A 198 0.52 5.68 2.29
CA MET A 198 -0.74 5.91 1.59
C MET A 198 -0.61 7.08 0.62
N VAL A 199 -1.10 6.93 -0.60
CA VAL A 199 -1.34 8.06 -1.50
C VAL A 199 -2.83 8.37 -1.55
N THR A 200 -3.17 9.65 -1.46
CA THR A 200 -4.56 10.09 -1.55
C THR A 200 -4.64 11.53 -2.06
N HIS A 201 -5.77 11.88 -2.65
CA HIS A 201 -6.13 13.27 -2.93
C HIS A 201 -7.06 13.86 -1.86
N ASP A 202 -7.55 13.01 -0.95
CA ASP A 202 -8.42 13.41 0.15
C ASP A 202 -7.57 13.82 1.37
N ARG A 203 -7.70 15.11 1.75
CA ARG A 203 -6.97 15.67 2.90
C ARG A 203 -7.49 15.12 4.23
N GLN A 204 -8.78 14.83 4.34
CA GLN A 204 -9.35 14.27 5.57
C GLN A 204 -8.76 12.88 5.84
N MET A 205 -8.61 12.07 4.78
CA MET A 205 -7.94 10.78 4.90
C MET A 205 -6.46 10.91 5.28
N ALA A 206 -5.78 11.93 4.79
CA ALA A 206 -4.38 12.18 5.13
C ALA A 206 -4.16 12.58 6.59
N GLU A 207 -5.16 13.15 7.27
CA GLU A 207 -5.09 13.55 8.69
C GLU A 207 -5.00 12.34 9.66
N TYR A 208 -5.32 11.13 9.18
CA TYR A 208 -5.11 9.90 9.95
C TYR A 208 -3.64 9.44 10.02
N ALA A 209 -2.77 10.02 9.19
CA ALA A 209 -1.36 9.66 9.13
C ALA A 209 -0.51 10.46 10.12
N ASP A 210 0.57 9.85 10.61
CA ASP A 210 1.55 10.52 11.50
C ASP A 210 2.33 11.62 10.78
N ARG A 211 2.45 11.49 9.44
CA ARG A 211 3.21 12.42 8.60
C ARG A 211 2.58 12.60 7.24
N ILE A 212 2.54 13.85 6.77
CA ILE A 212 2.01 14.19 5.45
C ILE A 212 3.13 14.75 4.57
N LEU A 213 3.31 14.12 3.40
CA LEU A 213 4.16 14.61 2.32
C LEU A 213 3.28 15.16 1.20
N THR A 214 3.77 16.14 0.45
CA THR A 214 3.07 16.68 -0.71
C THR A 214 3.84 16.40 -1.97
N ILE A 215 3.17 15.91 -3.01
CA ILE A 215 3.75 15.79 -4.34
C ILE A 215 3.09 16.76 -5.32
N THR A 216 3.90 17.57 -5.99
CA THR A 216 3.47 18.55 -6.99
C THR A 216 4.38 18.45 -8.19
N ASP A 217 3.79 18.24 -9.37
CA ASP A 217 4.52 18.17 -10.65
C ASP A 217 5.75 17.24 -10.59
N GLY A 218 5.55 16.06 -10.00
CA GLY A 218 6.60 15.04 -9.88
C GLY A 218 7.67 15.32 -8.83
N ASN A 219 7.51 16.35 -7.98
CA ASN A 219 8.47 16.67 -6.92
C ASN A 219 7.83 16.44 -5.56
N VAL A 220 8.52 15.74 -4.67
CA VAL A 220 8.10 15.51 -3.29
C VAL A 220 8.62 16.63 -2.41
N THR A 221 7.73 17.25 -1.64
CA THR A 221 8.05 18.30 -0.69
C THR A 221 7.34 18.08 0.63
N GLY A 222 7.88 18.66 1.70
CA GLY A 222 7.22 18.66 3.02
C GLY A 222 7.60 17.45 3.86
N GLY A 223 7.21 17.51 5.06
CA GLY A 223 7.41 16.59 6.16
C GLY A 223 7.10 17.35 7.43
N VAL A 224 5.86 17.88 7.55
CA VAL A 224 5.38 18.35 8.84
C VAL A 224 4.85 17.10 9.54
N GLY A 225 5.56 16.66 10.58
CA GLY A 225 4.98 15.75 11.58
C GLY A 225 3.85 16.51 12.27
N VAL A 226 2.70 15.87 12.40
CA VAL A 226 1.58 16.35 13.22
C VAL A 226 1.91 16.15 14.69
#